data_88c8774332ae03aa3d844543de2c9d35
#
_entry.id   88c8774332ae03aa3d844543de2c9d35
#
_cell.length_a   1.000
_cell.length_b   1.000
_cell.length_c   1.000
_cell.angle_alpha   90.00
_cell.angle_beta   90.00
_cell.angle_gamma   90.00
#
_symmetry.space_group_name_H-M   'P 1'
#
loop_
_entity.id
_entity.type
_entity.pdbx_description
1 polymer ?
#
loop_
_entity_poly.entity_id
_entity_poly.type
_entity_poly.pdbx_seq_one_letter_code
_entity_poly.pdbx_strand_id
1 'polypeptide(L)'
;MTVNRRHFLHAAGAGLLLPPLAACSDVEKLAAADVPTSVFGADSTAEQVTEGLDLRGKLAVVTGCTAGIGFETMRVLAMRGAFVVGTSRSIERAKEACSQVKGLTMPLRLDLGDFDIVAQCADVIRTLQQPVDMLICNAGYRGGGNERQLINGVEKHFVINHLGHFILVNRLMDRLYRSSQGRIVTVSSRAAYRDAPEEGILFDDLGMTRTYGDALAYGHSKLANALFSLQLGQLLRGTRITSNALHPGVIKTELDRNLSALSRFAWGAYVKLKGKTIEEGAATTCYVATSENLGNISGRYFEDCKAITIHGKGHMQDLAMAEKLLQTSIDLTADWLVEFKEPK
;
A
#
# COMPACT_ATOMS: atom_id res chain seq x y z
N MET A 1 0.21 -16.41 -79.93
CA MET A 1 -0.63 -17.48 -79.42
C MET A 1 -0.75 -17.22 -77.93
N THR A 2 -1.89 -16.89 -77.54
CA THR A 2 -2.52 -16.47 -76.33
C THR A 2 -1.75 -16.57 -75.02
N VAL A 3 -1.48 -15.36 -74.47
CA VAL A 3 -0.98 -15.08 -73.14
C VAL A 3 -2.21 -14.77 -72.26
N ASN A 4 -2.36 -15.43 -71.13
CA ASN A 4 -3.38 -15.11 -70.15
C ASN A 4 -2.76 -14.62 -68.88
N ARG A 5 -2.90 -13.28 -68.60
CA ARG A 5 -2.46 -12.60 -67.38
C ARG A 5 -3.57 -12.72 -66.36
N ARG A 6 -3.30 -13.27 -65.20
CA ARG A 6 -4.10 -13.07 -63.99
C ARG A 6 -3.25 -12.43 -62.91
N HIS A 7 -3.56 -11.18 -62.62
CA HIS A 7 -3.02 -10.44 -61.48
C HIS A 7 -3.60 -11.00 -60.17
N PHE A 8 -2.73 -11.41 -59.29
CA PHE A 8 -3.06 -11.65 -57.89
C PHE A 8 -2.69 -10.40 -57.09
N LEU A 9 -3.70 -9.67 -56.65
CA LEU A 9 -3.59 -8.63 -55.62
C LEU A 9 -3.42 -9.36 -54.26
N HIS A 10 -2.25 -9.27 -53.69
CA HIS A 10 -2.06 -9.64 -52.28
C HIS A 10 -2.38 -8.40 -51.44
N ALA A 11 -3.55 -8.38 -50.83
CA ALA A 11 -3.87 -7.49 -49.73
C ALA A 11 -3.09 -7.97 -48.49
N ALA A 12 -2.08 -7.21 -48.10
CA ALA A 12 -1.41 -7.37 -46.85
C ALA A 12 -2.36 -6.90 -45.73
N GLY A 13 -3.05 -7.84 -45.11
CA GLY A 13 -3.78 -7.62 -43.86
C GLY A 13 -2.79 -7.45 -42.74
N ALA A 14 -2.57 -6.21 -42.31
CA ALA A 14 -1.90 -5.94 -41.04
C ALA A 14 -2.82 -6.40 -39.90
N GLY A 15 -2.66 -7.64 -39.48
CA GLY A 15 -3.27 -8.14 -38.26
C GLY A 15 -2.69 -7.39 -37.09
N LEU A 16 -3.47 -6.51 -36.46
CA LEU A 16 -3.19 -6.01 -35.11
C LEU A 16 -3.17 -7.24 -34.18
N LEU A 17 -1.97 -7.71 -33.87
CA LEU A 17 -1.73 -8.60 -32.76
C LEU A 17 -2.03 -7.82 -31.47
N LEU A 18 -3.27 -7.88 -31.02
CA LEU A 18 -3.60 -7.59 -29.62
C LEU A 18 -2.80 -8.58 -28.76
N PRO A 19 -2.06 -8.10 -27.74
CA PRO A 19 -1.42 -9.03 -26.83
C PRO A 19 -2.51 -9.90 -26.18
N PRO A 20 -2.24 -11.19 -25.92
CA PRO A 20 -3.23 -12.08 -25.34
C PRO A 20 -3.69 -11.53 -24.00
N LEU A 21 -4.97 -11.17 -23.94
CA LEU A 21 -5.69 -10.96 -22.69
C LEU A 21 -5.75 -12.32 -21.98
N ALA A 22 -5.22 -12.34 -20.79
CA ALA A 22 -5.30 -13.41 -19.82
C ALA A 22 -4.30 -14.56 -20.00
N ALA A 23 -3.09 -14.37 -19.46
CA ALA A 23 -2.61 -15.44 -18.60
C ALA A 23 -3.59 -15.50 -17.42
N CYS A 24 -4.44 -16.53 -17.36
CA CYS A 24 -5.14 -16.90 -16.16
C CYS A 24 -4.11 -17.01 -15.05
N SER A 25 -4.15 -16.10 -14.09
CA SER A 25 -3.24 -16.19 -12.95
C SER A 25 -3.64 -17.45 -12.17
N ASP A 26 -2.71 -18.38 -11.99
CA ASP A 26 -2.86 -19.54 -11.11
C ASP A 26 -3.00 -19.14 -9.61
N VAL A 27 -3.69 -18.04 -9.36
CA VAL A 27 -3.90 -17.45 -8.04
C VAL A 27 -5.36 -17.58 -7.68
N GLU A 28 -5.62 -18.36 -6.66
CA GLU A 28 -6.94 -18.53 -6.08
C GLU A 28 -7.11 -17.60 -4.88
N LYS A 29 -8.24 -16.88 -4.85
CA LYS A 29 -8.62 -16.03 -3.72
C LYS A 29 -9.72 -16.73 -2.93
N LEU A 30 -9.45 -17.02 -1.67
CA LEU A 30 -10.43 -17.57 -0.76
C LEU A 30 -10.73 -16.57 0.37
N ALA A 31 -11.96 -16.59 0.88
CA ALA A 31 -12.26 -15.87 2.10
C ALA A 31 -11.47 -16.46 3.27
N ALA A 32 -10.91 -15.62 4.13
CA ALA A 32 -10.24 -16.09 5.34
C ALA A 32 -11.30 -16.55 6.35
N ALA A 33 -11.37 -17.86 6.57
CA ALA A 33 -12.42 -18.50 7.35
C ALA A 33 -12.39 -18.12 8.85
N ASP A 34 -11.25 -17.64 9.33
CA ASP A 34 -11.01 -17.25 10.75
C ASP A 34 -11.22 -15.75 11.01
N VAL A 35 -11.75 -15.01 10.03
CA VAL A 35 -12.02 -13.57 10.14
C VAL A 35 -13.54 -13.34 10.01
N PRO A 36 -14.14 -12.52 10.88
CA PRO A 36 -15.55 -12.17 10.76
C PRO A 36 -15.90 -11.61 9.37
N THR A 37 -16.96 -12.11 8.77
CA THR A 37 -17.41 -11.63 7.47
C THR A 37 -17.91 -10.19 7.57
N SER A 38 -17.38 -9.32 6.72
CA SER A 38 -17.83 -7.94 6.62
C SER A 38 -19.14 -7.83 5.85
N VAL A 39 -20.03 -6.93 6.31
CA VAL A 39 -21.23 -6.54 5.55
C VAL A 39 -20.89 -5.59 4.39
N PHE A 40 -19.71 -5.00 4.42
CA PHE A 40 -19.21 -4.09 3.38
C PHE A 40 -18.53 -4.87 2.25
N GLY A 41 -18.45 -4.23 1.09
CA GLY A 41 -17.90 -4.84 -0.13
C GLY A 41 -17.26 -3.83 -1.08
N ALA A 42 -17.21 -4.20 -2.35
CA ALA A 42 -16.52 -3.44 -3.39
C ALA A 42 -17.06 -2.01 -3.57
N ASP A 43 -18.37 -1.82 -3.45
CA ASP A 43 -19.06 -0.56 -3.70
C ASP A 43 -19.26 0.27 -2.41
N SER A 44 -18.73 -0.21 -1.27
CA SER A 44 -18.81 0.53 -0.01
C SER A 44 -17.84 1.70 -0.02
N THR A 45 -18.25 2.85 0.53
CA THR A 45 -17.41 4.04 0.66
C THR A 45 -16.76 4.14 2.04
N ALA A 46 -15.70 4.94 2.14
CA ALA A 46 -15.04 5.21 3.42
C ALA A 46 -15.99 5.80 4.48
N GLU A 47 -16.94 6.63 4.07
CA GLU A 47 -17.96 7.18 4.97
C GLU A 47 -18.92 6.09 5.48
N GLN A 48 -19.37 5.17 4.61
CA GLN A 48 -20.27 4.08 5.00
C GLN A 48 -19.61 3.12 5.99
N VAL A 49 -18.36 2.72 5.74
CA VAL A 49 -17.66 1.77 6.64
C VAL A 49 -17.32 2.36 8.01
N THR A 50 -17.41 3.68 8.15
CA THR A 50 -17.15 4.39 9.41
C THR A 50 -18.41 5.05 9.99
N GLU A 51 -19.58 4.79 9.43
CA GLU A 51 -20.82 5.40 9.88
C GLU A 51 -21.09 5.12 11.36
N GLY A 52 -21.46 6.15 12.10
CA GLY A 52 -21.76 6.06 13.54
C GLY A 52 -20.53 5.96 14.45
N LEU A 53 -19.29 5.88 13.92
CA LEU A 53 -18.09 5.83 14.75
C LEU A 53 -17.80 7.20 15.38
N ASP A 54 -17.38 7.17 16.64
CA ASP A 54 -16.80 8.31 17.34
C ASP A 54 -15.32 8.08 17.60
N LEU A 55 -14.48 8.82 16.85
CA LEU A 55 -13.02 8.73 16.95
C LEU A 55 -12.41 9.90 17.74
N ARG A 56 -13.19 10.63 18.52
CA ARG A 56 -12.67 11.70 19.39
C ARG A 56 -11.65 11.14 20.38
N GLY A 57 -10.55 11.86 20.53
CA GLY A 57 -9.41 11.42 21.36
C GLY A 57 -8.48 10.39 20.72
N LYS A 58 -8.77 9.93 19.50
CA LYS A 58 -7.92 9.04 18.72
C LYS A 58 -6.94 9.82 17.84
N LEU A 59 -5.69 9.36 17.76
CA LEU A 59 -4.67 9.90 16.86
C LEU A 59 -4.44 8.93 15.70
N ALA A 60 -4.61 9.46 14.48
CA ALA A 60 -4.25 8.76 13.25
C ALA A 60 -3.06 9.43 12.57
N VAL A 61 -2.16 8.64 11.99
CA VAL A 61 -1.09 9.11 11.11
C VAL A 61 -1.34 8.54 9.73
N VAL A 62 -1.49 9.41 8.71
CA VAL A 62 -1.76 9.01 7.33
C VAL A 62 -0.61 9.46 6.43
N THR A 63 0.11 8.53 5.84
CA THR A 63 1.17 8.86 4.89
C THR A 63 0.60 9.10 3.49
N GLY A 64 1.05 10.20 2.80
CA GLY A 64 0.61 10.52 1.45
C GLY A 64 -0.81 11.08 1.39
N CYS A 65 -1.10 12.12 2.16
CA CYS A 65 -2.44 12.69 2.36
C CYS A 65 -2.85 13.77 1.34
N THR A 66 -2.06 14.04 0.29
CA THR A 66 -2.31 15.20 -0.59
C THR A 66 -3.30 14.94 -1.72
N ALA A 67 -3.66 13.69 -1.99
CA ALA A 67 -4.61 13.31 -3.04
C ALA A 67 -5.08 11.87 -2.85
N GLY A 68 -6.11 11.48 -3.59
CA GLY A 68 -6.59 10.11 -3.73
C GLY A 68 -6.97 9.46 -2.39
N ILE A 69 -6.62 8.17 -2.25
CA ILE A 69 -7.00 7.37 -1.07
C ILE A 69 -6.51 7.97 0.25
N GLY A 70 -5.27 8.47 0.29
CA GLY A 70 -4.71 9.04 1.51
C GLY A 70 -5.43 10.31 1.96
N PHE A 71 -5.81 11.18 1.00
CA PHE A 71 -6.62 12.36 1.31
C PHE A 71 -8.00 11.98 1.84
N GLU A 72 -8.68 11.05 1.18
CA GLU A 72 -10.00 10.60 1.58
C GLU A 72 -9.97 9.89 2.94
N THR A 73 -8.96 9.05 3.18
CA THR A 73 -8.76 8.42 4.49
C THR A 73 -8.57 9.48 5.59
N MET A 74 -7.71 10.48 5.37
CA MET A 74 -7.53 11.59 6.30
C MET A 74 -8.83 12.35 6.54
N ARG A 75 -9.56 12.67 5.47
CA ARG A 75 -10.83 13.41 5.53
C ARG A 75 -11.88 12.68 6.36
N VAL A 76 -12.07 11.38 6.10
CA VAL A 76 -13.10 10.59 6.78
C VAL A 76 -12.75 10.36 8.24
N LEU A 77 -11.49 10.02 8.57
CA LEU A 77 -11.08 9.84 9.97
C LEU A 77 -11.24 11.14 10.77
N ALA A 78 -10.85 12.30 10.19
CA ALA A 78 -11.03 13.60 10.84
C ALA A 78 -12.51 13.96 10.97
N MET A 79 -13.35 13.66 9.98
CA MET A 79 -14.81 13.85 10.03
C MET A 79 -15.45 13.03 11.17
N ARG A 80 -14.90 11.86 11.50
CA ARG A 80 -15.33 11.04 12.64
C ARG A 80 -14.74 11.48 13.99
N GLY A 81 -13.97 12.58 14.01
CA GLY A 81 -13.45 13.21 15.22
C GLY A 81 -12.00 12.85 15.57
N ALA A 82 -11.31 12.02 14.79
CA ALA A 82 -9.90 11.73 15.02
C ALA A 82 -9.03 12.98 14.81
N PHE A 83 -7.97 13.11 15.60
CA PHE A 83 -6.87 14.01 15.26
C PHE A 83 -5.97 13.30 14.24
N VAL A 84 -5.83 13.87 13.04
CA VAL A 84 -5.10 13.21 11.95
C VAL A 84 -3.83 13.97 11.58
N VAL A 85 -2.69 13.33 11.73
CA VAL A 85 -1.42 13.78 11.18
C VAL A 85 -1.35 13.36 9.72
N GLY A 86 -1.48 14.33 8.81
CA GLY A 86 -1.40 14.12 7.37
C GLY A 86 -0.01 14.43 6.84
N THR A 87 0.64 13.48 6.15
CA THR A 87 2.02 13.69 5.71
C THR A 87 2.17 13.75 4.19
N SER A 88 3.18 14.50 3.74
CA SER A 88 3.59 14.61 2.33
C SER A 88 5.06 14.99 2.21
N ARG A 89 5.68 14.72 1.05
CA ARG A 89 7.04 15.17 0.75
C ARG A 89 7.21 16.69 0.76
N SER A 90 6.16 17.46 0.38
CA SER A 90 6.10 18.91 0.50
C SER A 90 5.21 19.28 1.68
N ILE A 91 5.76 20.06 2.61
CA ILE A 91 4.98 20.58 3.74
C ILE A 91 3.88 21.55 3.29
N GLU A 92 4.10 22.30 2.22
CA GLU A 92 3.12 23.23 1.65
C GLU A 92 1.90 22.46 1.14
N ARG A 93 2.12 21.36 0.39
CA ARG A 93 1.04 20.49 -0.09
C ARG A 93 0.32 19.78 1.06
N ALA A 94 1.03 19.39 2.12
CA ALA A 94 0.40 18.83 3.30
C ALA A 94 -0.49 19.86 4.02
N LYS A 95 -0.01 21.11 4.17
CA LYS A 95 -0.81 22.23 4.74
C LYS A 95 -2.06 22.49 3.92
N GLU A 96 -1.92 22.57 2.60
CA GLU A 96 -3.05 22.76 1.68
C GLU A 96 -4.10 21.65 1.84
N ALA A 97 -3.66 20.38 1.81
CA ALA A 97 -4.56 19.23 1.95
C ALA A 97 -5.27 19.24 3.32
N CYS A 98 -4.52 19.47 4.40
CA CYS A 98 -5.09 19.55 5.74
C CYS A 98 -6.11 20.69 5.89
N SER A 99 -5.88 21.84 5.26
CA SER A 99 -6.81 23.00 5.33
C SER A 99 -8.16 22.74 4.65
N GLN A 100 -8.24 21.79 3.75
CA GLN A 100 -9.48 21.40 3.05
C GLN A 100 -10.34 20.42 3.87
N VAL A 101 -9.80 19.87 4.95
CA VAL A 101 -10.49 18.85 5.77
C VAL A 101 -11.19 19.52 6.95
N LYS A 102 -12.49 19.21 7.13
CA LYS A 102 -13.21 19.59 8.35
C LYS A 102 -12.86 18.61 9.46
N GLY A 103 -12.21 19.11 10.52
CA GLY A 103 -11.76 18.33 11.66
C GLY A 103 -10.35 18.70 12.11
N LEU A 104 -9.81 17.94 13.04
CA LEU A 104 -8.47 18.20 13.58
C LEU A 104 -7.42 17.52 12.69
N THR A 105 -6.61 18.32 12.02
CA THR A 105 -5.50 17.83 11.20
C THR A 105 -4.20 18.57 11.50
N MET A 106 -3.08 17.88 11.33
CA MET A 106 -1.73 18.43 11.46
C MET A 106 -0.89 18.02 10.25
N PRO A 107 -0.41 18.98 9.45
CA PRO A 107 0.46 18.69 8.33
C PRO A 107 1.90 18.42 8.78
N LEU A 108 2.53 17.36 8.27
CA LEU A 108 3.96 17.10 8.46
C LEU A 108 4.66 16.77 7.14
N ARG A 109 5.94 17.11 7.06
CA ARG A 109 6.80 16.66 5.97
C ARG A 109 7.23 15.22 6.22
N LEU A 110 7.11 14.38 5.19
CA LEU A 110 7.60 13.01 5.16
C LEU A 110 8.04 12.65 3.74
N ASP A 111 9.31 12.37 3.55
CA ASP A 111 9.84 11.75 2.33
C ASP A 111 10.34 10.34 2.68
N LEU A 112 9.63 9.32 2.19
CA LEU A 112 9.97 7.92 2.46
C LEU A 112 11.24 7.45 1.76
N GLY A 113 11.76 8.21 0.81
CA GLY A 113 13.05 7.97 0.16
C GLY A 113 14.23 8.60 0.89
N ASP A 114 13.98 9.41 1.91
CA ASP A 114 14.97 10.07 2.74
C ASP A 114 14.77 9.63 4.21
N PHE A 115 15.60 8.72 4.67
CA PHE A 115 15.43 8.08 5.98
C PHE A 115 15.63 9.04 7.16
N ASP A 116 16.44 10.09 6.98
CA ASP A 116 16.59 11.15 7.98
C ASP A 116 15.28 11.95 8.13
N ILE A 117 14.62 12.26 7.02
CA ILE A 117 13.29 12.91 7.04
C ILE A 117 12.24 12.00 7.68
N VAL A 118 12.30 10.68 7.43
CA VAL A 118 11.41 9.71 8.09
C VAL A 118 11.61 9.72 9.60
N ALA A 119 12.87 9.69 10.05
CA ALA A 119 13.22 9.74 11.46
C ALA A 119 12.73 11.04 12.12
N GLN A 120 13.00 12.19 11.50
CA GLN A 120 12.56 13.51 11.99
C GLN A 120 11.04 13.58 12.09
N CYS A 121 10.29 13.09 11.07
CA CYS A 121 8.84 13.06 11.10
C CYS A 121 8.31 12.23 12.27
N ALA A 122 8.87 11.04 12.49
CA ALA A 122 8.50 10.19 13.62
C ALA A 122 8.79 10.90 14.97
N ASP A 123 9.93 11.57 15.11
CA ASP A 123 10.28 12.29 16.33
C ASP A 123 9.32 13.45 16.62
N VAL A 124 8.90 14.20 15.58
CA VAL A 124 7.85 15.23 15.75
C VAL A 124 6.52 14.61 16.21
N ILE A 125 6.08 13.47 15.63
CA ILE A 125 4.86 12.78 16.08
C ILE A 125 5.01 12.35 17.55
N ARG A 126 6.16 11.88 17.97
CA ARG A 126 6.45 11.49 19.35
C ARG A 126 6.34 12.66 20.35
N THR A 127 6.63 13.92 19.94
CA THR A 127 6.47 15.09 20.79
C THR A 127 5.00 15.37 21.17
N LEU A 128 4.05 14.86 20.40
CA LEU A 128 2.60 15.00 20.72
C LEU A 128 2.20 14.29 22.03
N GLN A 129 3.06 13.35 22.49
CA GLN A 129 2.86 12.55 23.72
C GLN A 129 1.55 11.74 23.76
N GLN A 130 0.76 11.75 22.70
CA GLN A 130 -0.45 10.97 22.56
C GLN A 130 -0.13 9.55 22.06
N PRO A 131 -0.94 8.55 22.41
CA PRO A 131 -0.91 7.26 21.72
C PRO A 131 -1.18 7.44 20.22
N VAL A 132 -0.54 6.64 19.39
CA VAL A 132 -0.92 6.50 17.97
C VAL A 132 -1.90 5.34 17.90
N ASP A 133 -3.16 5.63 17.61
CA ASP A 133 -4.21 4.62 17.50
C ASP A 133 -4.23 3.97 16.12
N MET A 134 -3.95 4.76 15.07
CA MET A 134 -3.99 4.29 13.69
C MET A 134 -2.77 4.82 12.93
N LEU A 135 -1.91 3.91 12.44
CA LEU A 135 -0.81 4.24 11.55
C LEU A 135 -1.11 3.69 10.16
N ILE A 136 -1.42 4.58 9.22
CA ILE A 136 -1.82 4.24 7.86
C ILE A 136 -0.65 4.46 6.91
N CYS A 137 0.06 3.37 6.59
CA CYS A 137 1.15 3.33 5.61
C CYS A 137 0.56 3.29 4.20
N ASN A 138 0.02 4.44 3.75
CA ASN A 138 -0.70 4.57 2.49
C ASN A 138 0.18 5.08 1.34
N ALA A 139 1.13 5.98 1.61
CA ALA A 139 1.96 6.56 0.58
C ALA A 139 2.63 5.48 -0.28
N GLY A 140 2.82 5.79 -1.56
CA GLY A 140 3.49 4.86 -2.46
C GLY A 140 4.11 5.59 -3.64
N TYR A 141 5.10 4.95 -4.22
CA TYR A 141 5.72 5.34 -5.47
C TYR A 141 5.43 4.26 -6.51
N ARG A 142 5.02 4.69 -7.69
CA ARG A 142 4.99 3.89 -8.90
C ARG A 142 5.72 4.67 -9.97
N GLY A 143 6.73 4.07 -10.54
CA GLY A 143 7.46 4.62 -11.67
C GLY A 143 6.56 4.67 -12.92
N GLY A 144 7.13 5.08 -14.02
CA GLY A 144 6.43 5.14 -15.30
C GLY A 144 7.41 4.98 -16.47
N GLY A 145 8.60 4.53 -16.18
CA GLY A 145 9.65 4.35 -17.17
C GLY A 145 10.41 3.03 -17.00
N ASN A 146 11.17 2.67 -18.04
CA ASN A 146 12.02 1.48 -18.00
C ASN A 146 13.37 1.76 -17.33
N GLU A 147 13.54 2.92 -16.72
CA GLU A 147 14.81 3.34 -16.12
C GLU A 147 14.84 2.98 -14.64
N ARG A 148 15.74 2.07 -14.30
CA ARG A 148 15.97 1.65 -12.93
C ARG A 148 16.60 2.78 -12.12
N GLN A 149 16.01 3.12 -10.98
CA GLN A 149 16.51 4.13 -10.05
C GLN A 149 16.86 3.48 -8.72
N LEU A 150 17.99 3.86 -8.15
CA LEU A 150 18.47 3.34 -6.87
C LEU A 150 18.52 4.45 -5.82
N ILE A 151 18.25 4.08 -4.58
CA ILE A 151 18.53 4.87 -3.39
C ILE A 151 19.38 3.97 -2.47
N ASN A 152 20.59 4.40 -2.15
CA ASN A 152 21.55 3.65 -1.34
C ASN A 152 21.78 2.19 -1.85
N GLY A 153 21.84 2.01 -3.18
CA GLY A 153 22.05 0.69 -3.79
C GLY A 153 20.82 -0.21 -3.89
N VAL A 154 19.69 0.19 -3.31
CA VAL A 154 18.41 -0.55 -3.34
C VAL A 154 17.45 0.09 -4.34
N GLU A 155 16.63 -0.74 -4.98
CA GLU A 155 15.67 -0.27 -5.97
C GLU A 155 14.62 0.67 -5.32
N LYS A 156 14.33 1.76 -5.99
CA LYS A 156 13.57 2.91 -5.48
C LYS A 156 12.16 2.57 -4.99
N HIS A 157 11.43 1.66 -5.66
CA HIS A 157 10.11 1.24 -5.19
C HIS A 157 10.21 0.53 -3.85
N PHE A 158 11.22 -0.33 -3.69
CA PHE A 158 11.44 -1.05 -2.43
C PHE A 158 11.78 -0.09 -1.29
N VAL A 159 12.64 0.90 -1.56
CA VAL A 159 13.00 1.93 -0.56
C VAL A 159 11.77 2.72 -0.13
N ILE A 160 11.04 3.32 -1.09
CA ILE A 160 9.94 4.24 -0.77
C ILE A 160 8.71 3.50 -0.23
N ASN A 161 8.31 2.38 -0.86
CA ASN A 161 7.08 1.71 -0.51
C ASN A 161 7.21 0.86 0.75
N HIS A 162 8.42 0.32 1.01
CA HIS A 162 8.65 -0.59 2.12
C HIS A 162 9.60 -0.02 3.19
N LEU A 163 10.88 0.23 2.88
CA LEU A 163 11.87 0.59 3.92
C LEU A 163 11.54 1.89 4.65
N GLY A 164 11.07 2.92 3.93
CA GLY A 164 10.66 4.17 4.58
C GLY A 164 9.50 3.98 5.58
N HIS A 165 8.51 3.15 5.23
CA HIS A 165 7.44 2.80 6.16
C HIS A 165 7.92 1.90 7.29
N PHE A 166 8.86 0.99 7.02
CA PHE A 166 9.47 0.13 8.03
C PHE A 166 10.12 0.97 9.15
N ILE A 167 10.91 1.98 8.80
CA ILE A 167 11.52 2.92 9.76
C ILE A 167 10.43 3.65 10.54
N LEU A 168 9.41 4.19 9.85
CA LEU A 168 8.33 4.94 10.49
C LEU A 168 7.58 4.08 11.51
N VAL A 169 7.24 2.84 11.17
CA VAL A 169 6.57 1.89 12.08
C VAL A 169 7.45 1.57 13.28
N ASN A 170 8.74 1.27 13.07
CA ASN A 170 9.67 1.01 14.16
C ASN A 170 9.73 2.19 15.15
N ARG A 171 9.91 3.41 14.64
CA ARG A 171 10.08 4.61 15.48
C ARG A 171 8.82 5.04 16.20
N LEU A 172 7.63 4.61 15.74
CA LEU A 172 6.34 4.90 16.38
C LEU A 172 5.79 3.73 17.20
N MET A 173 6.51 2.61 17.29
CA MET A 173 6.03 1.42 17.98
C MET A 173 5.70 1.70 19.47
N ASP A 174 6.51 2.50 20.16
CA ASP A 174 6.25 2.89 21.54
C ASP A 174 4.95 3.69 21.70
N ARG A 175 4.53 4.43 20.69
CA ARG A 175 3.27 5.18 20.67
C ARG A 175 2.07 4.29 20.35
N LEU A 176 2.25 3.31 19.49
CA LEU A 176 1.25 2.27 19.19
C LEU A 176 0.96 1.41 20.42
N TYR A 177 1.98 1.03 21.19
CA TYR A 177 1.82 0.26 22.44
C TYR A 177 1.04 1.01 23.54
N ARG A 178 1.05 2.35 23.52
CA ARG A 178 0.27 3.16 24.46
C ARG A 178 -1.19 3.25 24.10
N SER A 179 -1.56 2.89 22.87
CA SER A 179 -2.97 2.86 22.48
C SER A 179 -3.73 1.72 23.14
N SER A 180 -4.99 1.96 23.46
CA SER A 180 -5.91 0.92 23.88
C SER A 180 -6.17 -0.14 22.79
N GLN A 181 -5.97 0.24 21.51
CA GLN A 181 -6.10 -0.60 20.34
C GLN A 181 -5.28 0.01 19.19
N GLY A 182 -4.01 -0.35 19.09
CA GLY A 182 -3.15 0.12 18.00
C GLY A 182 -3.45 -0.57 16.67
N ARG A 183 -3.50 0.16 15.58
CA ARG A 183 -3.74 -0.35 14.22
C ARG A 183 -2.63 0.07 13.28
N ILE A 184 -1.93 -0.89 12.70
CA ILE A 184 -0.98 -0.67 11.59
C ILE A 184 -1.67 -1.17 10.32
N VAL A 185 -1.93 -0.25 9.39
CA VAL A 185 -2.61 -0.55 8.12
C VAL A 185 -1.65 -0.27 6.97
N THR A 186 -1.27 -1.31 6.24
CA THR A 186 -0.29 -1.21 5.16
C THR A 186 -0.98 -1.34 3.80
N VAL A 187 -0.95 -0.26 3.02
CA VAL A 187 -1.53 -0.28 1.67
C VAL A 187 -0.57 -0.99 0.70
N SER A 188 -0.94 -2.21 0.35
CA SER A 188 -0.30 -3.03 -0.68
C SER A 188 -1.03 -2.89 -2.02
N SER A 189 -1.05 -3.93 -2.85
CA SER A 189 -1.68 -3.95 -4.18
C SER A 189 -1.85 -5.38 -4.66
N ARG A 190 -2.74 -5.61 -5.62
CA ARG A 190 -2.76 -6.87 -6.39
C ARG A 190 -1.43 -7.18 -7.09
N ALA A 191 -0.63 -6.16 -7.36
CA ALA A 191 0.72 -6.33 -7.90
C ALA A 191 1.59 -7.23 -7.02
N ALA A 192 1.34 -7.27 -5.71
CA ALA A 192 2.05 -8.12 -4.75
C ALA A 192 2.02 -9.62 -5.10
N TYR A 193 0.93 -10.11 -5.68
CA TYR A 193 0.76 -11.52 -6.04
C TYR A 193 0.62 -11.77 -7.54
N ARG A 194 0.59 -10.70 -8.37
CA ARG A 194 0.47 -10.82 -9.84
C ARG A 194 1.74 -10.44 -10.58
N ASP A 195 2.42 -9.42 -10.08
CA ASP A 195 3.50 -8.75 -10.80
C ASP A 195 4.84 -8.84 -10.04
N ALA A 196 4.86 -9.39 -8.82
CA ALA A 196 6.08 -9.65 -8.06
C ALA A 196 6.94 -10.74 -8.75
N PRO A 197 8.26 -10.77 -8.50
CA PRO A 197 9.13 -11.83 -8.99
C PRO A 197 8.60 -13.23 -8.61
N GLU A 198 8.82 -14.21 -9.46
CA GLU A 198 8.39 -15.59 -9.20
C GLU A 198 9.08 -16.17 -7.96
N GLU A 199 10.30 -15.75 -7.69
CA GLU A 199 11.09 -16.10 -6.51
C GLU A 199 10.66 -15.38 -5.23
N GLY A 200 9.73 -14.42 -5.34
CA GLY A 200 9.31 -13.55 -4.24
C GLY A 200 10.25 -12.36 -4.03
N ILE A 201 10.79 -12.21 -2.81
CA ILE A 201 11.72 -11.12 -2.51
C ILE A 201 13.14 -11.49 -2.96
N LEU A 202 13.71 -10.65 -3.83
CA LEU A 202 15.07 -10.83 -4.40
C LEU A 202 16.14 -10.36 -3.39
N PHE A 203 16.33 -11.09 -2.31
CA PHE A 203 17.23 -10.71 -1.21
C PHE A 203 18.69 -10.49 -1.63
N ASP A 204 19.16 -11.23 -2.64
CA ASP A 204 20.51 -11.15 -3.18
C ASP A 204 20.64 -10.13 -4.33
N ASP A 205 19.54 -9.48 -4.70
CA ASP A 205 19.52 -8.45 -5.75
C ASP A 205 18.41 -7.40 -5.52
N LEU A 206 18.37 -6.80 -4.32
CA LEU A 206 17.41 -5.72 -4.00
C LEU A 206 17.59 -4.48 -4.89
N GLY A 207 18.71 -4.36 -5.56
CA GLY A 207 18.94 -3.35 -6.60
C GLY A 207 18.32 -3.70 -7.94
N MET A 208 17.78 -4.92 -8.13
CA MET A 208 17.22 -5.44 -9.39
C MET A 208 18.18 -5.27 -10.57
N THR A 209 19.45 -5.66 -10.37
CA THR A 209 20.52 -5.49 -11.37
C THR A 209 20.45 -6.51 -12.49
N ARG A 210 19.94 -7.72 -12.20
CA ARG A 210 19.81 -8.82 -13.14
C ARG A 210 18.56 -8.74 -14.00
N THR A 211 17.46 -8.29 -13.40
CA THR A 211 16.16 -8.16 -14.10
C THR A 211 15.41 -6.97 -13.54
N TYR A 212 15.07 -6.01 -14.40
CA TYR A 212 14.28 -4.86 -14.04
C TYR A 212 13.09 -4.69 -14.97
N GLY A 213 11.98 -4.31 -14.39
CA GLY A 213 10.78 -3.81 -15.05
C GLY A 213 9.94 -3.04 -14.05
N ASP A 214 9.38 -1.90 -14.45
CA ASP A 214 8.64 -1.03 -13.54
C ASP A 214 7.50 -1.77 -12.80
N ALA A 215 6.73 -2.60 -13.52
CA ALA A 215 5.67 -3.41 -12.93
C ALA A 215 6.23 -4.46 -11.95
N LEU A 216 7.36 -5.10 -12.31
CA LEU A 216 8.03 -6.09 -11.48
C LEU A 216 8.56 -5.48 -10.18
N ALA A 217 9.24 -4.31 -10.27
CA ALA A 217 9.77 -3.58 -9.13
C ALA A 217 8.65 -3.09 -8.20
N TYR A 218 7.56 -2.60 -8.79
CA TYR A 218 6.37 -2.22 -8.02
C TYR A 218 5.75 -3.43 -7.32
N GLY A 219 5.55 -4.55 -8.04
CA GLY A 219 5.04 -5.81 -7.48
C GLY A 219 5.91 -6.34 -6.34
N HIS A 220 7.23 -6.33 -6.52
CA HIS A 220 8.24 -6.70 -5.51
C HIS A 220 8.08 -5.85 -4.23
N SER A 221 7.98 -4.52 -4.36
CA SER A 221 7.79 -3.62 -3.22
C SER A 221 6.44 -3.83 -2.51
N LYS A 222 5.38 -4.17 -3.27
CA LYS A 222 4.04 -4.42 -2.70
C LYS A 222 3.91 -5.80 -2.05
N LEU A 223 4.68 -6.78 -2.52
CA LEU A 223 4.86 -8.05 -1.82
C LEU A 223 5.59 -7.83 -0.48
N ALA A 224 6.65 -7.02 -0.48
CA ALA A 224 7.34 -6.66 0.76
C ALA A 224 6.38 -6.00 1.79
N ASN A 225 5.48 -5.12 1.35
CA ASN A 225 4.46 -4.53 2.22
C ASN A 225 3.51 -5.57 2.83
N ALA A 226 3.08 -6.55 2.04
CA ALA A 226 2.19 -7.61 2.53
C ALA A 226 2.91 -8.53 3.53
N LEU A 227 4.14 -8.95 3.21
CA LEU A 227 4.96 -9.80 4.07
C LEU A 227 5.37 -9.10 5.37
N PHE A 228 5.69 -7.81 5.31
CA PHE A 228 5.98 -7.01 6.50
C PHE A 228 4.78 -6.98 7.45
N SER A 229 3.59 -6.74 6.92
CA SER A 229 2.36 -6.76 7.72
C SER A 229 2.07 -8.16 8.30
N LEU A 230 2.33 -9.22 7.52
CA LEU A 230 2.20 -10.61 7.98
C LEU A 230 3.14 -10.89 9.16
N GLN A 231 4.42 -10.52 9.03
CA GLN A 231 5.41 -10.72 10.09
C GLN A 231 5.12 -9.91 11.34
N LEU A 232 4.73 -8.64 11.20
CA LEU A 232 4.28 -7.84 12.32
C LEU A 232 3.07 -8.48 13.03
N GLY A 233 2.13 -9.06 12.27
CA GLY A 233 1.00 -9.78 12.81
C GLY A 233 1.39 -10.98 13.68
N GLN A 234 2.53 -11.64 13.38
CA GLN A 234 3.07 -12.70 14.22
C GLN A 234 3.74 -12.14 15.50
N LEU A 235 4.58 -11.13 15.33
CA LEU A 235 5.35 -10.52 16.42
C LEU A 235 4.46 -9.84 17.47
N LEU A 236 3.34 -9.26 17.03
CA LEU A 236 2.42 -8.51 17.89
C LEU A 236 1.32 -9.39 18.51
N ARG A 237 1.41 -10.71 18.39
CA ARG A 237 0.45 -11.64 19.04
C ARG A 237 0.41 -11.44 20.55
N GLY A 238 -0.79 -11.41 21.10
CA GLY A 238 -1.00 -11.22 22.53
C GLY A 238 -0.93 -9.75 22.98
N THR A 239 -0.60 -8.82 22.08
CA THR A 239 -0.67 -7.38 22.34
C THR A 239 -2.01 -6.80 21.87
N ARG A 240 -2.22 -5.51 22.15
CA ARG A 240 -3.38 -4.75 21.67
C ARG A 240 -3.14 -4.07 20.30
N ILE A 241 -2.07 -4.45 19.61
CA ILE A 241 -1.73 -3.90 18.32
C ILE A 241 -2.01 -4.94 17.23
N THR A 242 -2.66 -4.51 16.15
CA THR A 242 -2.83 -5.34 14.96
C THR A 242 -2.12 -4.73 13.76
N SER A 243 -1.62 -5.59 12.88
CA SER A 243 -1.02 -5.20 11.60
C SER A 243 -1.69 -5.96 10.47
N ASN A 244 -2.30 -5.24 9.53
CA ASN A 244 -2.96 -5.85 8.39
C ASN A 244 -2.60 -5.09 7.11
N ALA A 245 -2.47 -5.84 6.00
CA ALA A 245 -2.25 -5.27 4.68
C ALA A 245 -3.52 -5.30 3.84
N LEU A 246 -3.58 -4.48 2.79
CA LEU A 246 -4.75 -4.45 1.92
C LEU A 246 -4.42 -4.06 0.47
N HIS A 247 -5.31 -4.44 -0.43
CA HIS A 247 -5.46 -3.84 -1.75
C HIS A 247 -6.66 -2.90 -1.77
N PRO A 248 -6.48 -1.63 -2.17
CA PRO A 248 -7.57 -0.63 -2.11
C PRO A 248 -8.55 -0.72 -3.29
N GLY A 249 -8.30 -1.60 -4.25
CA GLY A 249 -9.02 -1.65 -5.53
C GLY A 249 -8.23 -0.99 -6.66
N VAL A 250 -8.82 -1.01 -7.86
CA VAL A 250 -8.27 -0.33 -9.03
C VAL A 250 -8.86 1.07 -9.10
N ILE A 251 -8.06 2.08 -8.83
CA ILE A 251 -8.50 3.46 -8.74
C ILE A 251 -7.61 4.31 -9.64
N LYS A 252 -8.21 5.28 -10.33
CA LYS A 252 -7.43 6.30 -11.03
C LYS A 252 -6.85 7.26 -10.00
N THR A 253 -5.55 7.18 -9.80
CA THR A 253 -4.84 8.01 -8.82
C THR A 253 -3.68 8.77 -9.45
N GLU A 254 -3.12 9.72 -8.71
CA GLU A 254 -1.88 10.43 -9.07
C GLU A 254 -0.67 9.49 -9.28
N LEU A 255 -0.73 8.25 -8.79
CA LEU A 255 0.30 7.23 -9.02
C LEU A 255 0.45 6.86 -10.50
N ASP A 256 -0.61 7.03 -11.29
CA ASP A 256 -0.62 6.70 -12.73
C ASP A 256 -0.06 7.82 -13.63
N ARG A 257 0.30 8.97 -13.07
CA ARG A 257 0.78 10.14 -13.82
C ARG A 257 2.06 9.88 -14.62
N ASN A 258 2.88 8.93 -14.16
CA ASN A 258 4.17 8.60 -14.78
C ASN A 258 4.06 7.55 -15.89
N LEU A 259 2.86 6.99 -16.15
CA LEU A 259 2.64 6.04 -17.24
C LEU A 259 2.80 6.72 -18.62
N SER A 260 3.27 5.97 -19.63
CA SER A 260 3.30 6.44 -21.01
C SER A 260 1.89 6.84 -21.50
N ALA A 261 1.80 7.68 -22.52
CA ALA A 261 0.52 8.15 -23.05
C ALA A 261 -0.41 6.99 -23.48
N LEU A 262 0.14 5.97 -24.13
CA LEU A 262 -0.60 4.78 -24.58
C LEU A 262 -1.06 3.92 -23.39
N SER A 263 -0.17 3.70 -22.43
CA SER A 263 -0.50 2.95 -21.19
C SER A 263 -1.55 3.68 -20.37
N ARG A 264 -1.49 5.02 -20.29
CA ARG A 264 -2.50 5.85 -19.63
C ARG A 264 -3.87 5.76 -20.30
N PHE A 265 -3.90 5.74 -21.64
CA PHE A 265 -5.16 5.59 -22.38
C PHE A 265 -5.81 4.22 -22.10
N ALA A 266 -5.05 3.13 -22.26
CA ALA A 266 -5.52 1.77 -22.00
C ALA A 266 -5.93 1.59 -20.54
N TRP A 267 -5.15 2.11 -19.60
CA TRP A 267 -5.45 2.11 -18.17
C TRP A 267 -6.71 2.92 -17.85
N GLY A 268 -6.88 4.11 -18.45
CA GLY A 268 -8.07 4.94 -18.29
C GLY A 268 -9.35 4.25 -18.76
N ALA A 269 -9.30 3.53 -19.88
CA ALA A 269 -10.42 2.72 -20.36
C ALA A 269 -10.75 1.55 -19.40
N TYR A 270 -9.73 0.86 -18.89
CA TYR A 270 -9.90 -0.22 -17.91
C TYR A 270 -10.50 0.29 -16.59
N VAL A 271 -9.97 1.40 -16.05
CA VAL A 271 -10.48 2.01 -14.82
C VAL A 271 -11.91 2.50 -14.98
N LYS A 272 -12.28 3.02 -16.16
CA LYS A 272 -13.67 3.44 -16.43
C LYS A 272 -14.67 2.27 -16.38
N LEU A 273 -14.20 1.05 -16.69
CA LEU A 273 -15.06 -0.15 -16.74
C LEU A 273 -15.06 -0.94 -15.42
N LYS A 274 -13.96 -0.93 -14.67
CA LYS A 274 -13.70 -1.80 -13.51
C LYS A 274 -13.15 -1.05 -12.31
N GLY A 275 -12.96 0.26 -12.43
CA GLY A 275 -12.37 1.08 -11.38
C GLY A 275 -13.37 1.47 -10.31
N LYS A 276 -12.82 1.74 -9.12
CA LYS A 276 -13.53 2.32 -7.98
C LYS A 276 -13.38 3.83 -7.96
N THR A 277 -14.32 4.51 -7.33
CA THR A 277 -14.14 5.91 -6.92
C THR A 277 -13.07 6.02 -5.82
N ILE A 278 -12.65 7.22 -5.51
CA ILE A 278 -11.67 7.46 -4.42
C ILE A 278 -12.28 7.08 -3.07
N GLU A 279 -13.57 7.37 -2.88
CA GLU A 279 -14.35 7.08 -1.68
C GLU A 279 -14.46 5.56 -1.45
N GLU A 280 -14.74 4.79 -2.48
CA GLU A 280 -14.76 3.31 -2.45
C GLU A 280 -13.35 2.75 -2.25
N GLY A 281 -12.33 3.39 -2.83
CA GLY A 281 -10.94 2.99 -2.68
C GLY A 281 -10.40 3.15 -1.27
N ALA A 282 -10.85 4.17 -0.55
CA ALA A 282 -10.46 4.40 0.84
C ALA A 282 -11.24 3.52 1.83
N ALA A 283 -12.34 2.90 1.41
CA ALA A 283 -13.21 2.12 2.29
C ALA A 283 -12.48 0.98 3.02
N THR A 284 -11.72 0.15 2.29
CA THR A 284 -11.00 -0.96 2.91
C THR A 284 -9.95 -0.46 3.92
N THR A 285 -9.27 0.67 3.61
CA THR A 285 -8.31 1.29 4.54
C THR A 285 -9.00 1.75 5.82
N CYS A 286 -10.10 2.48 5.70
CA CYS A 286 -10.87 2.95 6.86
C CYS A 286 -11.47 1.78 7.65
N TYR A 287 -12.02 0.76 6.98
CA TYR A 287 -12.56 -0.44 7.62
C TYR A 287 -11.50 -1.18 8.46
N VAL A 288 -10.33 -1.44 7.88
CA VAL A 288 -9.24 -2.13 8.58
C VAL A 288 -8.70 -1.29 9.75
N ALA A 289 -8.68 0.04 9.60
CA ALA A 289 -8.22 0.96 10.62
C ALA A 289 -9.18 1.09 11.82
N THR A 290 -10.51 0.95 11.60
CA THR A 290 -11.51 1.40 12.60
C THR A 290 -12.47 0.31 13.05
N SER A 291 -12.64 -0.78 12.30
CA SER A 291 -13.63 -1.81 12.64
C SER A 291 -13.29 -2.50 13.97
N GLU A 292 -14.24 -2.50 14.91
CA GLU A 292 -14.14 -3.18 16.19
C GLU A 292 -14.04 -4.70 16.02
N ASN A 293 -14.72 -5.25 15.01
CA ASN A 293 -14.68 -6.68 14.68
C ASN A 293 -13.28 -7.18 14.29
N LEU A 294 -12.37 -6.26 13.97
CA LEU A 294 -10.98 -6.55 13.63
C LEU A 294 -10.00 -6.30 14.80
N GLY A 295 -10.51 -6.15 16.03
CA GLY A 295 -9.71 -5.85 17.22
C GLY A 295 -8.58 -6.83 17.49
N ASN A 296 -8.80 -8.11 17.18
CA ASN A 296 -7.85 -9.20 17.38
C ASN A 296 -7.39 -9.83 16.07
N ILE A 297 -7.73 -9.22 14.90
CA ILE A 297 -7.37 -9.74 13.59
C ILE A 297 -6.07 -9.11 13.14
N SER A 298 -5.03 -9.91 12.99
CA SER A 298 -3.67 -9.44 12.63
C SER A 298 -3.01 -10.38 11.64
N GLY A 299 -2.11 -9.84 10.81
CA GLY A 299 -1.40 -10.59 9.78
C GLY A 299 -2.28 -10.99 8.59
N ARG A 300 -3.40 -10.30 8.36
CA ARG A 300 -4.33 -10.62 7.27
C ARG A 300 -4.20 -9.64 6.12
N TYR A 301 -4.61 -10.13 4.95
CA TYR A 301 -4.69 -9.32 3.73
C TYR A 301 -6.14 -9.06 3.36
N PHE A 302 -6.47 -7.80 3.07
CA PHE A 302 -7.84 -7.38 2.80
C PHE A 302 -8.01 -6.87 1.37
N GLU A 303 -9.16 -7.18 0.78
CA GLU A 303 -9.65 -6.61 -0.47
C GLU A 303 -11.17 -6.42 -0.32
N ASP A 304 -11.71 -5.28 -0.76
CA ASP A 304 -13.15 -4.99 -0.72
C ASP A 304 -13.77 -5.17 0.68
N CYS A 305 -13.10 -4.68 1.71
CA CYS A 305 -13.46 -4.81 3.12
C CYS A 305 -13.57 -6.26 3.63
N LYS A 306 -13.01 -7.23 2.93
CA LYS A 306 -13.00 -8.65 3.29
C LYS A 306 -11.59 -9.17 3.45
N ALA A 307 -11.35 -9.98 4.47
CA ALA A 307 -10.09 -10.69 4.60
C ALA A 307 -10.04 -11.82 3.57
N ILE A 308 -8.95 -11.89 2.84
CA ILE A 308 -8.72 -12.91 1.81
C ILE A 308 -7.39 -13.63 2.04
N THR A 309 -7.39 -14.89 1.63
CA THR A 309 -6.20 -15.73 1.54
C THR A 309 -5.85 -15.91 0.06
N ILE A 310 -4.61 -15.70 -0.30
CA ILE A 310 -4.11 -15.87 -1.66
C ILE A 310 -3.36 -17.20 -1.72
N HIS A 311 -3.89 -18.15 -2.49
CA HIS A 311 -3.26 -19.44 -2.74
C HIS A 311 -2.60 -19.47 -4.13
N GLY A 312 -1.61 -20.35 -4.29
CA GLY A 312 -0.83 -20.47 -5.52
C GLY A 312 0.40 -19.56 -5.54
N LYS A 313 0.73 -19.00 -6.70
CA LYS A 313 1.88 -18.10 -6.86
C LYS A 313 1.73 -16.83 -5.98
N GLY A 314 2.84 -16.27 -5.49
CA GLY A 314 2.88 -14.92 -4.94
C GLY A 314 3.32 -14.79 -3.49
N HIS A 315 3.75 -15.84 -2.82
CA HIS A 315 4.44 -15.79 -1.51
C HIS A 315 3.73 -14.99 -0.40
N MET A 316 2.43 -14.67 -0.57
CA MET A 316 1.70 -13.76 0.34
C MET A 316 1.56 -14.28 1.77
N GLN A 317 1.85 -15.56 2.00
CA GLN A 317 1.74 -16.25 3.29
C GLN A 317 3.03 -16.96 3.71
N ASP A 318 4.14 -16.67 3.02
CA ASP A 318 5.44 -17.26 3.30
C ASP A 318 6.05 -16.59 4.54
N LEU A 319 5.89 -17.23 5.69
CA LEU A 319 6.40 -16.74 6.96
C LEU A 319 7.93 -16.73 7.02
N ALA A 320 8.61 -17.68 6.37
CA ALA A 320 10.06 -17.72 6.36
C ALA A 320 10.62 -16.54 5.52
N MET A 321 9.98 -16.25 4.39
CA MET A 321 10.31 -15.07 3.58
C MET A 321 10.00 -13.76 4.33
N ALA A 322 8.90 -13.70 5.06
CA ALA A 322 8.51 -12.54 5.85
C ALA A 322 9.49 -12.26 7.01
N GLU A 323 9.97 -13.31 7.68
CA GLU A 323 11.00 -13.22 8.72
C GLU A 323 12.34 -12.74 8.14
N LYS A 324 12.78 -13.33 7.02
CA LYS A 324 13.99 -12.91 6.32
C LYS A 324 13.89 -11.45 5.83
N LEU A 325 12.71 -11.03 5.35
CA LEU A 325 12.46 -9.64 4.96
C LEU A 325 12.60 -8.68 6.15
N LEU A 326 12.06 -9.05 7.30
CA LEU A 326 12.20 -8.26 8.52
C LEU A 326 13.68 -8.07 8.87
N GLN A 327 14.47 -9.16 8.91
CA GLN A 327 15.90 -9.08 9.22
C GLN A 327 16.66 -8.24 8.20
N THR A 328 16.41 -8.46 6.90
CA THR A 328 17.02 -7.66 5.83
C THR A 328 16.67 -6.17 5.96
N SER A 329 15.43 -5.86 6.33
CA SER A 329 14.99 -4.47 6.54
C SER A 329 15.68 -3.84 7.74
N ILE A 330 15.87 -4.58 8.83
CA ILE A 330 16.67 -4.15 10.00
C ILE A 330 18.10 -3.82 9.57
N ASP A 331 18.76 -4.73 8.87
CA ASP A 331 20.16 -4.59 8.46
C ASP A 331 20.35 -3.35 7.54
N LEU A 332 19.42 -3.11 6.63
CA LEU A 332 19.47 -1.98 5.68
C LEU A 332 19.14 -0.62 6.32
N THR A 333 18.52 -0.60 7.47
CA THR A 333 18.00 0.63 8.09
C THR A 333 18.48 0.83 9.54
N ALA A 334 19.46 0.05 9.99
CA ALA A 334 19.91 -0.01 11.39
C ALA A 334 20.19 1.37 12.01
N ASP A 335 20.83 2.28 11.25
CA ASP A 335 21.20 3.62 11.70
C ASP A 335 20.00 4.53 12.04
N TRP A 336 18.82 4.20 11.51
CA TRP A 336 17.59 4.99 11.72
C TRP A 336 16.60 4.35 12.67
N LEU A 337 16.83 3.10 13.11
CA LEU A 337 15.93 2.41 14.03
C LEU A 337 16.16 2.88 15.47
N VAL A 338 15.12 2.72 16.27
CA VAL A 338 15.19 2.90 17.73
C VAL A 338 14.99 1.55 18.41
N GLU A 339 15.77 1.32 19.46
CA GLU A 339 15.54 0.14 20.29
C GLU A 339 14.20 0.30 21.02
N PHE A 340 13.28 -0.61 20.77
CA PHE A 340 12.01 -0.64 21.44
C PHE A 340 12.05 -1.69 22.56
N LYS A 341 11.72 -1.24 23.78
CA LYS A 341 11.46 -2.16 24.90
C LYS A 341 9.97 -2.17 25.17
N GLU A 342 9.36 -3.36 25.11
CA GLU A 342 7.95 -3.48 25.44
C GLU A 342 7.68 -2.89 26.82
N PRO A 343 6.63 -2.08 26.98
CA PRO A 343 6.19 -1.64 28.29
C PRO A 343 5.82 -2.90 29.13
N LYS A 344 6.38 -2.97 30.34
CA LYS A 344 6.06 -4.04 31.29
C LYS A 344 4.62 -3.99 31.74
#